data_9cb6bc2b662779dda46a9fdb1a8f216a
#
_entry.id   9cb6bc2b662779dda46a9fdb1a8f216a
#
_cell.length_a   1.000
_cell.length_b   1.000
_cell.length_c   1.000
_cell.angle_alpha   90.00
_cell.angle_beta   90.00
_cell.angle_gamma   90.00
#
_symmetry.space_group_name_H-M   'P 1'
#
loop_
_entity.id
_entity.type
_entity.pdbx_description
1 polymer ?
#
loop_
_entity_poly.entity_id
_entity_poly.type
_entity_poly.pdbx_seq_one_letter_code
_entity_poly.pdbx_strand_id
1 'polypeptide(L)'
;MFAKYGNIFLKFYENDPVISEHEVETFPDVQKRLLDMVDHVLKKHNNENVILVTHMDPIKSMLAKVMNLVPQTLFELIIANASLTIITEQDKKFSLSAINTMDVDRYHQTW
;
A
#
# COMPACT_ATOMS: atom_id res chain seq x y z
N MET A 1 -3.00 24.66 -0.12
CA MET A 1 -3.81 23.46 0.10
C MET A 1 -3.18 22.54 1.13
N PHE A 2 -1.91 22.22 1.02
CA PHE A 2 -1.24 21.31 1.93
C PHE A 2 -1.24 21.80 3.38
N ALA A 3 -0.98 23.08 3.58
CA ALA A 3 -0.98 23.67 4.93
C ALA A 3 -2.36 23.59 5.60
N LYS A 4 -3.44 23.60 4.80
CA LYS A 4 -4.82 23.54 5.31
C LYS A 4 -5.29 22.13 5.56
N TYR A 5 -4.85 21.15 4.74
CA TYR A 5 -5.38 19.79 4.76
C TYR A 5 -4.36 18.73 5.17
N GLY A 6 -3.12 19.12 5.45
CA GLY A 6 -2.07 18.17 5.81
C GLY A 6 -2.41 17.32 7.03
N ASN A 7 -3.03 17.95 8.05
CA ASN A 7 -3.44 17.24 9.26
C ASN A 7 -4.54 16.21 9.01
N ILE A 8 -5.37 16.43 8.00
CA ILE A 8 -6.43 15.47 7.66
C ILE A 8 -5.83 14.21 7.07
N PHE A 9 -4.81 14.34 6.22
CA PHE A 9 -4.13 13.16 5.67
C PHE A 9 -3.44 12.34 6.77
N LEU A 10 -2.78 13.01 7.71
CA LEU A 10 -2.18 12.31 8.84
C LEU A 10 -3.25 11.60 9.67
N LYS A 11 -4.36 12.26 9.93
CA LYS A 11 -5.49 11.66 10.67
C LYS A 11 -6.06 10.44 9.95
N PHE A 12 -6.07 10.45 8.63
CA PHE A 12 -6.49 9.29 7.85
C PHE A 12 -5.62 8.08 8.19
N TYR A 13 -4.30 8.24 8.17
CA TYR A 13 -3.39 7.14 8.49
C TYR A 13 -3.44 6.72 9.96
N GLU A 14 -3.79 7.65 10.85
CA GLU A 14 -3.96 7.37 12.27
C GLU A 14 -5.30 6.72 12.60
N ASN A 15 -6.19 6.59 11.62
CA ASN A 15 -7.56 6.14 11.81
C ASN A 15 -8.32 6.98 12.83
N ASP A 16 -8.17 8.29 12.75
CA ASP A 16 -8.86 9.22 13.61
C ASP A 16 -10.37 9.17 13.32
N PRO A 17 -11.23 9.20 14.36
CA PRO A 17 -12.69 9.15 14.15
C PRO A 17 -13.25 10.26 13.25
N VAL A 18 -12.54 11.38 13.10
CA VAL A 18 -13.00 12.45 12.21
C VAL A 18 -13.14 11.96 10.76
N ILE A 19 -12.36 10.98 10.36
CA ILE A 19 -12.43 10.44 9.00
C ILE A 19 -13.77 9.72 8.76
N SER A 20 -14.17 8.86 9.70
CA SER A 20 -15.44 8.15 9.57
C SER A 20 -16.64 9.11 9.71
N GLU A 21 -16.50 10.21 10.42
CA GLU A 21 -17.54 11.23 10.54
C GLU A 21 -17.86 11.89 9.20
N HIS A 22 -16.90 11.92 8.27
CA HIS A 22 -17.09 12.48 6.93
C HIS A 22 -17.58 11.45 5.91
N GLU A 23 -17.97 10.27 6.35
CA GLU A 23 -18.49 9.19 5.51
C GLU A 23 -17.52 8.76 4.39
N VAL A 24 -16.22 8.89 4.63
CA VAL A 24 -15.19 8.41 3.70
C VAL A 24 -14.62 7.10 4.21
N GLU A 25 -14.09 6.31 3.27
CA GLU A 25 -13.46 5.03 3.60
C GLU A 25 -12.27 5.27 4.54
N THR A 26 -12.19 4.51 5.63
CA THR A 26 -11.10 4.63 6.58
C THR A 26 -9.86 3.88 6.09
N PHE A 27 -8.69 4.20 6.67
CA PHE A 27 -7.46 3.49 6.32
C PHE A 27 -7.54 1.98 6.58
N PRO A 28 -8.06 1.51 7.73
CA PRO A 28 -8.26 0.06 7.92
C PRO A 28 -9.19 -0.57 6.88
N ASP A 29 -10.21 0.16 6.40
CA ASP A 29 -11.09 -0.35 5.36
C ASP A 29 -10.35 -0.51 4.03
N VAL A 30 -9.51 0.45 3.67
CA VAL A 30 -8.66 0.37 2.48
C VAL A 30 -7.72 -0.84 2.60
N GLN A 31 -7.08 -0.99 3.75
CA GLN A 31 -6.16 -2.09 3.99
C GLN A 31 -6.86 -3.45 3.90
N LYS A 32 -8.03 -3.58 4.52
CA LYS A 32 -8.79 -4.83 4.47
C LYS A 32 -9.18 -5.19 3.04
N ARG A 33 -9.68 -4.22 2.30
CA ARG A 33 -10.09 -4.43 0.91
C ARG A 33 -8.90 -4.88 0.05
N LEU A 34 -7.74 -4.25 0.25
CA LEU A 34 -6.53 -4.61 -0.49
C LEU A 34 -6.04 -6.01 -0.10
N LEU A 35 -5.98 -6.31 1.20
CA LEU A 35 -5.51 -7.61 1.67
C LEU A 35 -6.43 -8.74 1.21
N ASP A 36 -7.74 -8.52 1.17
CA ASP A 36 -8.68 -9.50 0.64
C ASP A 36 -8.42 -9.76 -0.84
N MET A 37 -8.14 -8.73 -1.61
CA MET A 37 -7.81 -8.86 -3.03
C MET A 37 -6.48 -9.61 -3.22
N VAL A 38 -5.47 -9.28 -2.43
CA VAL A 38 -4.17 -9.95 -2.50
C VAL A 38 -4.31 -11.44 -2.17
N ASP A 39 -5.07 -11.75 -1.13
CA ASP A 39 -5.32 -13.14 -0.74
C ASP A 39 -6.01 -13.91 -1.87
N HIS A 40 -7.02 -13.30 -2.49
CA HIS A 40 -7.73 -13.90 -3.62
C HIS A 40 -6.78 -14.17 -4.80
N VAL A 41 -5.94 -13.21 -5.13
CA VAL A 41 -4.99 -13.31 -6.24
C VAL A 41 -3.96 -14.41 -5.95
N LEU A 42 -3.44 -14.47 -4.73
CA LEU A 42 -2.44 -15.47 -4.35
C LEU A 42 -3.00 -16.89 -4.43
N LYS A 43 -4.24 -17.09 -4.04
CA LYS A 43 -4.88 -18.41 -4.12
C LYS A 43 -5.11 -18.83 -5.56
N LYS A 44 -5.45 -17.89 -6.43
CA LYS A 44 -5.75 -18.17 -7.83
C LYS A 44 -4.50 -18.33 -8.69
N HIS A 45 -3.42 -17.62 -8.34
CA HIS A 45 -2.20 -17.53 -9.15
C HIS A 45 -0.97 -17.94 -8.34
N ASN A 46 -1.04 -19.12 -7.72
CA ASN A 46 0.06 -19.65 -6.92
C ASN A 46 1.34 -19.81 -7.76
N ASN A 47 2.47 -19.33 -7.23
CA ASN A 47 3.77 -19.36 -7.87
C ASN A 47 3.83 -18.57 -9.20
N GLU A 48 2.98 -17.57 -9.34
CA GLU A 48 2.98 -16.72 -10.51
C GLU A 48 3.31 -15.28 -10.12
N ASN A 49 3.81 -14.51 -11.08
CA ASN A 49 4.00 -13.09 -10.92
C ASN A 49 2.72 -12.38 -11.33
N VAL A 50 2.23 -11.48 -10.48
CA VAL A 50 0.99 -10.75 -10.72
C VAL A 50 1.25 -9.26 -10.61
N ILE A 51 0.69 -8.49 -11.53
CA ILE A 51 0.76 -7.03 -11.50
C ILE A 51 -0.61 -6.49 -11.11
N LEU A 52 -0.64 -5.72 -10.03
CA LEU A 52 -1.84 -5.00 -9.60
C LEU A 52 -1.64 -3.53 -9.89
N VAL A 53 -2.55 -2.95 -10.65
CA VAL A 53 -2.52 -1.52 -10.94
C VAL A 53 -3.39 -0.81 -9.90
N THR A 54 -2.78 0.10 -9.15
CA THR A 54 -3.46 0.76 -8.05
C THR A 54 -2.90 2.18 -7.87
N HIS A 55 -3.05 2.76 -6.70
CA HIS A 55 -2.63 4.12 -6.41
C HIS A 55 -2.07 4.21 -4.98
N MET A 56 -1.78 5.42 -4.52
CA MET A 56 -0.96 5.65 -3.33
C MET A 56 -1.46 4.98 -2.04
N ASP A 57 -2.70 5.22 -1.65
CA ASP A 57 -3.16 4.76 -0.33
C ASP A 57 -3.28 3.24 -0.20
N PRO A 58 -3.78 2.51 -1.19
CA PRO A 58 -3.71 1.05 -1.12
C PRO A 58 -2.29 0.52 -1.03
N ILE A 59 -1.33 1.12 -1.76
CA ILE A 59 0.08 0.73 -1.66
C ILE A 59 0.60 0.99 -0.25
N LYS A 60 0.32 2.17 0.32
CA LYS A 60 0.73 2.49 1.69
C LYS A 60 0.11 1.54 2.70
N SER A 61 -1.14 1.12 2.49
CA SER A 61 -1.79 0.17 3.40
C SER A 61 -1.10 -1.19 3.39
N MET A 62 -0.64 -1.63 2.22
CA MET A 62 0.13 -2.86 2.11
C MET A 62 1.50 -2.73 2.78
N LEU A 63 2.16 -1.60 2.57
CA LEU A 63 3.45 -1.33 3.22
C LEU A 63 3.33 -1.26 4.74
N ALA A 64 2.24 -0.68 5.23
CA ALA A 64 1.98 -0.67 6.67
C ALA A 64 1.87 -2.08 7.23
N LYS A 65 1.25 -2.99 6.49
CA LYS A 65 1.12 -4.38 6.91
C LYS A 65 2.45 -5.12 6.84
N VAL A 66 3.19 -4.95 5.75
CA VAL A 66 4.44 -5.69 5.51
C VAL A 66 5.56 -5.21 6.42
N MET A 67 5.65 -3.90 6.66
CA MET A 67 6.76 -3.27 7.36
C MET A 67 6.40 -2.69 8.72
N ASN A 68 5.15 -2.82 9.16
CA ASN A 68 4.70 -2.26 10.44
C ASN A 68 4.97 -0.74 10.56
N LEU A 69 4.66 0.00 9.51
CA LEU A 69 4.93 1.44 9.49
C LEU A 69 3.93 2.20 10.37
N VAL A 70 4.43 3.19 11.09
CA VAL A 70 3.60 4.08 11.91
C VAL A 70 2.93 5.15 11.04
N PRO A 71 1.80 5.75 11.49
CA PRO A 71 1.09 6.75 10.69
C PRO A 71 1.94 7.91 10.21
N GLN A 72 2.85 8.42 11.02
CA GLN A 72 3.70 9.54 10.64
C GLN A 72 4.59 9.17 9.45
N THR A 73 5.14 7.97 9.45
CA THR A 73 5.96 7.47 8.34
C THR A 73 5.13 7.33 7.07
N LEU A 74 3.90 6.82 7.20
CA LEU A 74 2.98 6.72 6.04
C LEU A 74 2.66 8.09 5.47
N PHE A 75 2.45 9.07 6.32
CA PHE A 75 2.16 10.44 5.90
C PHE A 75 3.34 11.05 5.13
N GLU A 76 4.57 10.79 5.58
CA GLU A 76 5.78 11.33 4.96
C GLU A 76 6.20 10.57 3.70
N LEU A 77 5.75 9.33 3.54
CA LEU A 77 6.14 8.50 2.41
C LEU A 77 5.43 8.98 1.13
N ILE A 78 6.20 9.16 0.07
CA ILE A 78 5.68 9.55 -1.23
C ILE A 78 5.75 8.36 -2.17
N ILE A 79 4.61 8.00 -2.74
CA ILE A 79 4.54 6.98 -3.80
C ILE A 79 4.26 7.70 -5.11
N ALA A 80 5.23 7.72 -6.01
CA ALA A 80 5.11 8.43 -7.28
C ALA A 80 4.16 7.72 -8.24
N ASN A 81 3.50 8.48 -9.10
CA ASN A 81 2.72 7.91 -10.19
C ASN A 81 3.64 7.12 -11.12
N ALA A 82 3.13 6.05 -11.70
CA ALA A 82 3.89 5.17 -12.59
C ALA A 82 5.13 4.56 -11.92
N SER A 83 5.14 4.47 -10.60
CA SER A 83 6.18 3.77 -9.87
C SER A 83 5.78 2.33 -9.61
N LEU A 84 6.76 1.51 -9.27
CA LEU A 84 6.60 0.10 -9.01
C LEU A 84 6.98 -0.19 -7.56
N THR A 85 6.12 -0.92 -6.86
CA THR A 85 6.41 -1.47 -5.54
C THR A 85 6.30 -2.98 -5.65
N ILE A 86 7.36 -3.70 -5.28
CA ILE A 86 7.44 -5.14 -5.48
C ILE A 86 7.41 -5.83 -4.11
N ILE A 87 6.44 -6.71 -3.94
CA ILE A 87 6.28 -7.49 -2.73
C ILE A 87 6.30 -8.96 -3.11
N THR A 88 7.09 -9.75 -2.41
CA THR A 88 7.12 -11.19 -2.57
C THR A 88 6.39 -11.86 -1.41
N GLU A 89 5.70 -12.94 -1.72
CA GLU A 89 5.05 -13.76 -0.71
C GLU A 89 5.65 -15.17 -0.75
N GLN A 90 5.99 -15.70 0.42
CA GLN A 90 6.44 -17.07 0.56
C GLN A 90 5.96 -17.60 1.90
N ASP A 91 5.26 -18.74 1.87
CA ASP A 91 4.72 -19.39 3.07
C ASP A 91 3.88 -18.43 3.92
N LYS A 92 3.04 -17.63 3.26
CA LYS A 92 2.16 -16.62 3.85
C LYS A 92 2.90 -15.46 4.51
N LYS A 93 4.18 -15.30 4.21
CA LYS A 93 4.97 -14.17 4.67
C LYS A 93 5.26 -13.23 3.51
N PHE A 94 5.11 -11.94 3.75
CA PHE A 94 5.36 -10.90 2.75
C PHE A 94 6.72 -10.26 3.01
N SER A 95 7.45 -10.01 1.94
CA SER A 95 8.72 -9.29 1.96
C SER A 95 8.71 -8.19 0.92
N LEU A 96 9.27 -7.04 1.27
CA LEU A 96 9.40 -5.92 0.34
C LEU A 96 10.68 -6.07 -0.46
N SER A 97 10.57 -6.13 -1.78
CA SER A 97 11.73 -6.22 -2.68
C SER A 97 12.11 -4.88 -3.28
N ALA A 98 11.13 -4.02 -3.54
CA ALA A 98 11.37 -2.69 -4.07
C ALA A 98 10.20 -1.78 -3.73
N ILE A 99 10.46 -0.49 -3.56
CA ILE A 99 9.46 0.50 -3.26
C ILE A 99 9.68 1.73 -4.13
N ASN A 100 8.59 2.24 -4.72
CA ASN A 100 8.58 3.53 -5.40
C ASN A 100 9.67 3.64 -6.48
N THR A 101 9.94 2.55 -7.19
CA THR A 101 10.97 2.54 -8.22
C THR A 101 10.37 2.74 -9.61
N MET A 102 11.14 3.38 -10.48
CA MET A 102 10.80 3.52 -11.90
C MET A 102 11.76 2.69 -12.76
N ASP A 103 12.71 2.00 -12.14
CA ASP A 103 13.70 1.19 -12.84
C ASP A 103 13.13 -0.23 -13.07
N VAL A 104 12.26 -0.35 -14.05
CA VAL A 104 11.59 -1.60 -14.37
C VAL A 104 12.59 -2.65 -14.87
N ASP A 105 13.57 -2.22 -15.64
CA ASP A 105 14.55 -3.14 -16.24
C ASP A 105 15.39 -3.87 -15.19
N ARG A 106 15.69 -3.18 -14.08
CA ARG A 106 16.47 -3.77 -12.99
C ARG A 106 15.78 -4.99 -12.38
N TYR A 107 14.45 -5.00 -12.37
CA TYR A 107 13.67 -6.06 -11.73
C TYR A 107 13.05 -7.04 -12.72
N HIS A 108 13.38 -6.91 -13.98
CA HIS A 108 12.82 -7.74 -15.04
C HIS A 108 13.07 -9.24 -14.79
N GLN A 109 14.22 -9.59 -14.26
CA GLN A 109 14.60 -11.00 -14.05
C GLN A 109 13.91 -11.63 -12.83
N THR A 110 13.29 -10.82 -11.98
CA THR A 110 12.55 -11.34 -10.82
C THR A 110 11.10 -11.64 -11.16
N TRP A 111 10.68 -11.28 -12.35
CA TRP A 111 9.31 -11.48 -12.83
C TRP A 111 9.23 -12.84 -13.57
#